data_968baca60cf4ba5a485c88eb10e3cf35
#
_entry.id   968baca60cf4ba5a485c88eb10e3cf35
#
_cell.length_a   1.000
_cell.length_b   1.000
_cell.length_c   1.000
_cell.angle_alpha   90.00
_cell.angle_beta   90.00
_cell.angle_gamma   90.00
#
_symmetry.space_group_name_H-M   'P 1'
#
loop_
_entity.id
_entity.type
_entity.pdbx_description
1 polymer ?
#
loop_
_entity_poly.entity_id
_entity_poly.type
_entity_poly.pdbx_seq_one_letter_code
_entity_poly.pdbx_strand_id
1 'polypeptide(L)'
;LILIAAVITPANIWLAIRTAFTPLELVAVVFTLANVWLAIKEKIWTWPAGIVSVLLYLIVFWRSHLYLNAWLQVVYFVMSIHGWYEWLHGGAHKTELTITKATPRMWAVLMSAGVVITLILLWLLRLIAHDASLPIADAVTTAFSLVGQYMLNMKIVENWLMWALVDVIYVVMFIDQKLYPTAILYAFFVFLCLKGLLDWHRSARASAS
;
A
#
# COMPACT_ATOMS: atom_id res chain seq x y z
N LEU A 1 -7.75 16.20 -30.32
CA LEU A 1 -7.93 16.96 -29.07
C LEU A 1 -9.41 17.10 -28.67
N ILE A 2 -10.32 17.45 -29.60
CA ILE A 2 -11.78 17.59 -29.31
C ILE A 2 -12.44 16.25 -28.96
N LEU A 3 -12.03 15.14 -29.58
CA LEU A 3 -12.53 13.78 -29.26
C LEU A 3 -12.07 13.28 -27.87
N ILE A 4 -10.89 13.68 -27.41
CA ILE A 4 -10.38 13.32 -26.06
C ILE A 4 -11.11 14.13 -24.99
N ALA A 5 -11.41 15.42 -25.24
CA ALA A 5 -12.16 16.27 -24.30
C ALA A 5 -13.62 15.83 -24.13
N ALA A 6 -14.24 15.24 -25.15
CA ALA A 6 -15.61 14.70 -25.06
C ALA A 6 -15.73 13.41 -24.22
N VAL A 7 -14.61 12.71 -23.99
CA VAL A 7 -14.56 11.46 -23.20
C VAL A 7 -14.36 11.73 -21.70
N ILE A 8 -13.78 12.87 -21.32
CA ILE A 8 -13.49 13.22 -19.92
C ILE A 8 -14.53 14.23 -19.40
N THR A 9 -15.80 13.84 -19.39
CA THR A 9 -16.82 14.60 -18.67
C THR A 9 -16.94 14.07 -17.22
N PRO A 10 -17.33 14.91 -16.23
CA PRO A 10 -17.59 14.44 -14.87
C PRO A 10 -18.58 13.26 -14.81
N ALA A 11 -19.58 13.25 -15.70
CA ALA A 11 -20.54 12.17 -15.82
C ALA A 11 -19.91 10.85 -16.29
N ASN A 12 -19.00 10.89 -17.27
CA ASN A 12 -18.31 9.71 -17.78
C ASN A 12 -17.28 9.19 -16.77
N ILE A 13 -16.61 10.06 -16.05
CA ILE A 13 -15.72 9.69 -14.94
C ILE A 13 -16.54 9.00 -13.83
N TRP A 14 -17.65 9.62 -13.44
CA TRP A 14 -18.53 9.03 -12.40
C TRP A 14 -19.08 7.69 -12.82
N LEU A 15 -19.54 7.54 -14.06
CA LEU A 15 -20.01 6.28 -14.60
C LEU A 15 -18.91 5.21 -14.63
N ALA A 16 -17.69 5.57 -15.06
CA ALA A 16 -16.55 4.69 -15.08
C ALA A 16 -16.18 4.21 -13.66
N ILE A 17 -16.19 5.11 -12.68
CA ILE A 17 -15.94 4.75 -11.27
C ILE A 17 -17.05 3.82 -10.76
N ARG A 18 -18.30 4.15 -11.00
CA ARG A 18 -19.45 3.35 -10.53
C ARG A 18 -19.54 1.96 -11.16
N THR A 19 -19.05 1.80 -12.40
CA THR A 19 -19.01 0.51 -13.09
C THR A 19 -17.77 -0.31 -12.75
N ALA A 20 -16.67 0.35 -12.37
CA ALA A 20 -15.42 -0.32 -12.01
C ALA A 20 -15.37 -0.81 -10.55
N PHE A 21 -16.10 -0.15 -9.64
CA PHE A 21 -16.05 -0.43 -8.20
C PHE A 21 -17.44 -0.65 -7.62
N THR A 22 -17.55 -1.62 -6.73
CA THR A 22 -18.75 -1.75 -5.88
C THR A 22 -18.79 -0.62 -4.84
N PRO A 23 -19.97 -0.29 -4.27
CA PRO A 23 -20.07 0.72 -3.21
C PRO A 23 -19.16 0.42 -2.02
N LEU A 24 -18.97 -0.86 -1.67
CA LEU A 24 -18.09 -1.28 -0.58
C LEU A 24 -16.62 -0.99 -0.90
N GLU A 25 -16.20 -1.28 -2.14
CA GLU A 25 -14.84 -0.95 -2.62
C GLU A 25 -14.59 0.54 -2.64
N LEU A 26 -15.56 1.37 -3.05
CA LEU A 26 -15.43 2.83 -3.01
C LEU A 26 -15.19 3.33 -1.58
N VAL A 27 -15.92 2.81 -0.61
CA VAL A 27 -15.70 3.14 0.80
C VAL A 27 -14.31 2.69 1.26
N ALA A 28 -13.89 1.48 0.89
CA ALA A 28 -12.55 0.98 1.19
C ALA A 28 -11.44 1.88 0.59
N VAL A 29 -11.59 2.31 -0.68
CA VAL A 29 -10.67 3.26 -1.34
C VAL A 29 -10.60 4.58 -0.59
N VAL A 30 -11.74 5.15 -0.15
CA VAL A 30 -11.76 6.40 0.62
C VAL A 30 -10.98 6.25 1.92
N PHE A 31 -11.17 5.14 2.66
CA PHE A 31 -10.41 4.88 3.88
C PHE A 31 -8.92 4.64 3.60
N THR A 32 -8.57 4.01 2.48
CA THR A 32 -7.16 3.86 2.06
C THR A 32 -6.52 5.21 1.77
N LEU A 33 -7.20 6.08 1.04
CA LEU A 33 -6.71 7.44 0.75
C LEU A 33 -6.55 8.27 2.05
N ALA A 34 -7.52 8.17 2.95
CA ALA A 34 -7.45 8.81 4.27
C ALA A 34 -6.26 8.27 5.08
N ASN A 35 -6.06 6.95 5.11
CA ASN A 35 -4.92 6.30 5.75
C ASN A 35 -3.60 6.86 5.20
N VAL A 36 -3.37 6.79 3.89
CA VAL A 36 -2.13 7.27 3.27
C VAL A 36 -1.90 8.75 3.56
N TRP A 37 -2.95 9.59 3.44
CA TRP A 37 -2.84 11.01 3.74
C TRP A 37 -2.49 11.29 5.19
N LEU A 38 -3.12 10.59 6.13
CA LEU A 38 -2.85 10.70 7.56
C LEU A 38 -1.44 10.20 7.91
N ALA A 39 -0.96 9.15 7.23
CA ALA A 39 0.41 8.66 7.37
C ALA A 39 1.43 9.71 6.90
N ILE A 40 1.21 10.36 5.74
CA ILE A 40 2.03 11.48 5.27
C ILE A 40 2.12 12.60 6.32
N LYS A 41 1.02 12.87 7.02
CA LYS A 41 0.92 13.89 8.08
C LYS A 41 1.32 13.39 9.46
N GLU A 42 1.86 12.19 9.58
CA GLU A 42 2.28 11.55 10.84
C GLU A 42 1.16 11.49 11.89
N LYS A 43 -0.09 11.48 11.46
CA LYS A 43 -1.24 11.45 12.37
C LYS A 43 -1.55 10.02 12.79
N ILE A 44 -1.70 9.82 14.11
CA ILE A 44 -2.01 8.49 14.69
C ILE A 44 -3.32 7.89 14.11
N TRP A 45 -4.25 8.73 13.66
CA TRP A 45 -5.49 8.33 13.00
C TRP A 45 -5.30 7.56 11.70
N THR A 46 -4.07 7.49 11.17
CA THR A 46 -3.72 6.59 10.05
C THR A 46 -4.09 5.14 10.38
N TRP A 47 -3.83 4.69 11.61
CA TRP A 47 -4.06 3.30 11.99
C TRP A 47 -5.54 2.91 12.03
N PRO A 48 -6.45 3.65 12.71
CA PRO A 48 -7.88 3.39 12.61
C PRO A 48 -8.41 3.41 11.18
N ALA A 49 -8.00 4.40 10.36
CA ALA A 49 -8.40 4.47 8.96
C ALA A 49 -7.92 3.26 8.16
N GLY A 50 -6.66 2.84 8.35
CA GLY A 50 -6.08 1.66 7.73
C GLY A 50 -6.80 0.37 8.15
N ILE A 51 -7.09 0.20 9.44
CA ILE A 51 -7.82 -0.96 9.96
C ILE A 51 -9.20 -1.07 9.31
N VAL A 52 -9.95 0.04 9.21
CA VAL A 52 -11.26 0.05 8.54
C VAL A 52 -11.12 -0.35 7.07
N SER A 53 -10.14 0.23 6.35
CA SER A 53 -9.87 -0.11 4.95
C SER A 53 -9.58 -1.61 4.77
N VAL A 54 -8.68 -2.16 5.58
CA VAL A 54 -8.27 -3.57 5.54
C VAL A 54 -9.46 -4.51 5.80
N LEU A 55 -10.32 -4.19 6.78
CA LEU A 55 -11.51 -4.98 7.08
C LEU A 55 -12.54 -4.93 5.94
N LEU A 56 -12.71 -3.77 5.29
CA LEU A 56 -13.57 -3.65 4.12
C LEU A 56 -13.04 -4.47 2.95
N TYR A 57 -11.73 -4.40 2.66
CA TYR A 57 -11.12 -5.22 1.61
C TYR A 57 -11.13 -6.71 1.94
N LEU A 58 -11.00 -7.11 3.21
CA LEU A 58 -11.20 -8.49 3.63
C LEU A 58 -12.58 -9.02 3.22
N ILE A 59 -13.64 -8.22 3.45
CA ILE A 59 -15.01 -8.59 3.07
C ILE A 59 -15.15 -8.65 1.53
N VAL A 60 -14.57 -7.67 0.80
CA VAL A 60 -14.60 -7.64 -0.66
C VAL A 60 -13.94 -8.88 -1.23
N PHE A 61 -12.71 -9.18 -0.83
CA PHE A 61 -11.96 -10.32 -1.36
C PHE A 61 -12.58 -11.66 -0.97
N TRP A 62 -13.13 -11.77 0.24
CA TRP A 62 -13.85 -12.97 0.66
C TRP A 62 -15.09 -13.24 -0.21
N ARG A 63 -15.90 -12.21 -0.48
CA ARG A 63 -17.08 -12.30 -1.35
C ARG A 63 -16.72 -12.59 -2.81
N SER A 64 -15.58 -12.12 -3.27
CA SER A 64 -15.05 -12.36 -4.62
C SER A 64 -14.33 -13.71 -4.75
N HIS A 65 -14.32 -14.56 -3.71
CA HIS A 65 -13.60 -15.84 -3.65
C HIS A 65 -12.07 -15.71 -3.83
N LEU A 66 -11.51 -14.51 -3.58
CA LEU A 66 -10.08 -14.23 -3.61
C LEU A 66 -9.47 -14.47 -2.21
N TYR A 67 -9.49 -15.72 -1.77
CA TYR A 67 -9.16 -16.08 -0.38
C TYR A 67 -7.71 -15.75 0.01
N LEU A 68 -6.75 -15.86 -0.90
CA LEU A 68 -5.36 -15.48 -0.61
C LEU A 68 -5.23 -13.98 -0.33
N ASN A 69 -5.91 -13.13 -1.12
CA ASN A 69 -5.96 -11.70 -0.90
C ASN A 69 -6.70 -11.36 0.42
N ALA A 70 -7.75 -12.10 0.75
CA ALA A 70 -8.43 -11.96 2.02
C ALA A 70 -7.51 -12.30 3.21
N TRP A 71 -6.74 -13.38 3.13
CA TRP A 71 -5.73 -13.72 4.16
C TRP A 71 -4.62 -12.67 4.26
N LEU A 72 -4.21 -12.08 3.15
CA LEU A 72 -3.26 -10.97 3.17
C LEU A 72 -3.80 -9.76 3.94
N GLN A 73 -5.12 -9.47 3.86
CA GLN A 73 -5.74 -8.43 4.69
C GLN A 73 -5.67 -8.75 6.19
N VAL A 74 -5.76 -10.03 6.57
CA VAL A 74 -5.56 -10.43 7.98
C VAL A 74 -4.12 -10.10 8.44
N VAL A 75 -3.12 -10.36 7.59
CA VAL A 75 -1.73 -9.98 7.89
C VAL A 75 -1.60 -8.46 8.05
N TYR A 76 -2.17 -7.67 7.12
CA TYR A 76 -2.16 -6.21 7.24
C TYR A 76 -2.92 -5.69 8.46
N PHE A 77 -4.00 -6.34 8.86
CA PHE A 77 -4.72 -6.00 10.10
C PHE A 77 -3.81 -6.15 11.33
N VAL A 78 -3.12 -7.28 11.45
CA VAL A 78 -2.17 -7.52 12.55
C VAL A 78 -1.02 -6.51 12.51
N MET A 79 -0.46 -6.26 11.33
CA MET A 79 0.61 -5.27 11.15
C MET A 79 0.12 -3.84 11.49
N SER A 80 -1.13 -3.50 11.20
CA SER A 80 -1.70 -2.19 11.53
C SER A 80 -1.84 -2.00 13.04
N ILE A 81 -2.26 -3.03 13.78
CA ILE A 81 -2.30 -2.99 15.24
C ILE A 81 -0.89 -2.82 15.82
N HIS A 82 0.09 -3.60 15.29
CA HIS A 82 1.49 -3.47 15.70
C HIS A 82 2.04 -2.06 15.42
N GLY A 83 1.81 -1.51 14.22
CA GLY A 83 2.25 -0.16 13.87
C GLY A 83 1.59 0.92 14.74
N TRP A 84 0.30 0.75 15.08
CA TRP A 84 -0.38 1.66 16.01
C TRP A 84 0.29 1.67 17.37
N TYR A 85 0.61 0.47 17.90
CA TYR A 85 1.33 0.35 19.16
C TYR A 85 2.73 0.99 19.08
N GLU A 86 3.50 0.70 18.03
CA GLU A 86 4.85 1.25 17.84
C GLU A 86 4.85 2.78 17.71
N TRP A 87 3.89 3.36 16.99
CA TRP A 87 3.83 4.81 16.86
C TRP A 87 3.58 5.53 18.19
N LEU A 88 2.87 4.86 19.11
CA LEU A 88 2.58 5.41 20.44
C LEU A 88 3.68 5.15 21.47
N HIS A 89 4.40 4.02 21.36
CA HIS A 89 5.27 3.52 22.44
C HIS A 89 6.67 3.10 21.98
N GLY A 90 6.96 3.12 20.68
CA GLY A 90 8.22 2.61 20.12
C GLY A 90 9.42 3.54 20.30
N GLY A 91 9.23 4.76 20.82
CA GLY A 91 10.31 5.69 21.13
C GLY A 91 11.06 5.35 22.42
N ALA A 92 12.18 6.04 22.66
CA ALA A 92 12.95 5.87 23.89
C ALA A 92 12.04 6.12 25.12
N HIS A 93 12.18 5.29 26.14
CA HIS A 93 11.33 5.34 27.35
C HIS A 93 9.82 5.24 27.10
N LYS A 94 9.40 4.50 26.03
CA LYS A 94 7.99 4.32 25.62
C LYS A 94 7.29 5.63 25.23
N THR A 95 8.02 6.54 24.66
CA THR A 95 7.49 7.77 24.05
C THR A 95 7.03 7.50 22.62
N GLU A 96 6.45 8.51 21.96
CA GLU A 96 6.09 8.42 20.55
C GLU A 96 7.31 8.13 19.68
N LEU A 97 7.12 7.24 18.69
CA LEU A 97 8.16 6.88 17.74
C LEU A 97 8.49 8.08 16.82
N THR A 98 9.77 8.39 16.67
CA THR A 98 10.24 9.42 15.75
C THR A 98 10.59 8.85 14.38
N ILE A 99 10.52 9.69 13.35
CA ILE A 99 10.92 9.31 12.00
C ILE A 99 12.44 9.08 11.97
N THR A 100 12.83 7.95 11.39
CA THR A 100 14.24 7.54 11.21
C THR A 100 14.54 7.20 9.75
N LYS A 101 15.81 7.09 9.42
CA LYS A 101 16.28 6.59 8.12
C LYS A 101 16.78 5.16 8.24
N ALA A 102 16.58 4.36 7.21
CA ALA A 102 17.12 3.02 7.15
C ALA A 102 18.66 3.05 7.11
N THR A 103 19.29 2.29 8.00
CA THR A 103 20.74 2.06 7.92
C THR A 103 21.08 1.09 6.79
N PRO A 104 22.33 1.06 6.26
CA PRO A 104 22.71 0.09 5.23
C PRO A 104 22.46 -1.37 5.64
N ARG A 105 22.65 -1.68 6.93
CA ARG A 105 22.37 -3.02 7.47
C ARG A 105 20.87 -3.33 7.44
N MET A 106 20.01 -2.37 7.83
CA MET A 106 18.55 -2.54 7.75
C MET A 106 18.11 -2.74 6.30
N TRP A 107 18.65 -1.97 5.36
CA TRP A 107 18.41 -2.15 3.95
C TRP A 107 18.74 -3.57 3.49
N ALA A 108 19.94 -4.05 3.81
CA ALA A 108 20.36 -5.42 3.43
C ALA A 108 19.40 -6.47 4.00
N VAL A 109 19.02 -6.36 5.28
CA VAL A 109 18.08 -7.31 5.93
C VAL A 109 16.69 -7.25 5.30
N LEU A 110 16.13 -6.05 5.11
CA LEU A 110 14.77 -5.87 4.58
C LEU A 110 14.67 -6.30 3.11
N MET A 111 15.69 -5.99 2.29
CA MET A 111 15.71 -6.44 0.90
C MET A 111 15.87 -7.96 0.81
N SER A 112 16.74 -8.55 1.62
CA SER A 112 16.88 -10.01 1.69
C SER A 112 15.59 -10.69 2.14
N ALA A 113 14.90 -10.13 3.15
CA ALA A 113 13.59 -10.61 3.57
C ALA A 113 12.55 -10.53 2.44
N GLY A 114 12.50 -9.41 1.71
CA GLY A 114 11.62 -9.26 0.56
C GLY A 114 11.87 -10.32 -0.51
N VAL A 115 13.15 -10.57 -0.83
CA VAL A 115 13.52 -11.63 -1.80
C VAL A 115 13.10 -13.01 -1.30
N VAL A 116 13.39 -13.34 -0.04
CA VAL A 116 13.00 -14.64 0.54
C VAL A 116 11.49 -14.83 0.54
N ILE A 117 10.72 -13.81 0.95
CA ILE A 117 9.26 -13.85 0.92
C ILE A 117 8.76 -14.02 -0.52
N THR A 118 9.34 -13.31 -1.49
CA THR A 118 9.01 -13.47 -2.91
C THR A 118 9.21 -14.91 -3.37
N LEU A 119 10.34 -15.53 -3.05
CA LEU A 119 10.63 -16.91 -3.43
C LEU A 119 9.66 -17.91 -2.78
N ILE A 120 9.31 -17.70 -1.51
CA ILE A 120 8.30 -18.50 -0.81
C ILE A 120 6.93 -18.35 -1.48
N LEU A 121 6.51 -17.11 -1.79
CA LEU A 121 5.23 -16.86 -2.45
C LEU A 121 5.19 -17.46 -3.86
N LEU A 122 6.26 -17.36 -4.64
CA LEU A 122 6.35 -18.00 -5.94
C LEU A 122 6.26 -19.53 -5.83
N TRP A 123 6.91 -20.12 -4.85
CA TRP A 123 6.80 -21.55 -4.59
C TRP A 123 5.36 -21.96 -4.22
N LEU A 124 4.70 -21.20 -3.33
CA LEU A 124 3.31 -21.45 -2.95
C LEU A 124 2.36 -21.27 -4.14
N LEU A 125 2.51 -20.21 -4.95
CA LEU A 125 1.69 -19.97 -6.13
C LEU A 125 1.80 -21.12 -7.14
N ARG A 126 3.00 -21.70 -7.34
CA ARG A 126 3.16 -22.88 -8.18
C ARG A 126 2.43 -24.12 -7.69
N LEU A 127 2.22 -24.23 -6.35
CA LEU A 127 1.50 -25.37 -5.77
C LEU A 127 -0.03 -25.21 -5.79
N ILE A 128 -0.53 -23.96 -5.72
CA ILE A 128 -1.93 -23.69 -5.43
C ILE A 128 -2.66 -23.03 -6.60
N ALA A 129 -1.98 -22.17 -7.37
CA ALA A 129 -2.57 -21.31 -8.39
C ALA A 129 -1.83 -21.47 -9.75
N HIS A 130 -2.17 -22.53 -10.49
CA HIS A 130 -1.53 -22.83 -11.76
C HIS A 130 -1.90 -21.84 -12.88
N ASP A 131 -2.94 -21.05 -12.70
CA ASP A 131 -3.57 -20.14 -13.68
C ASP A 131 -3.32 -18.66 -13.36
N ALA A 132 -2.41 -18.33 -12.43
CA ALA A 132 -2.08 -16.94 -12.13
C ALA A 132 -1.50 -16.25 -13.39
N SER A 133 -2.11 -15.14 -13.81
CA SER A 133 -1.74 -14.43 -15.05
C SER A 133 -0.36 -13.75 -14.93
N LEU A 134 0.03 -13.26 -13.76
CA LEU A 134 1.28 -12.54 -13.52
C LEU A 134 1.92 -12.95 -12.17
N PRO A 135 2.25 -14.23 -11.96
CA PRO A 135 2.63 -14.74 -10.63
C PRO A 135 3.90 -14.09 -10.06
N ILE A 136 4.84 -13.69 -10.91
CA ILE A 136 6.08 -13.02 -10.48
C ILE A 136 5.76 -11.62 -9.97
N ALA A 137 4.95 -10.85 -10.70
CA ALA A 137 4.58 -9.50 -10.30
C ALA A 137 3.77 -9.53 -9.00
N ASP A 138 2.80 -10.45 -8.86
CA ASP A 138 2.00 -10.63 -7.64
C ASP A 138 2.88 -10.99 -6.42
N ALA A 139 3.81 -11.93 -6.59
CA ALA A 139 4.70 -12.33 -5.50
C ALA A 139 5.64 -11.20 -5.08
N VAL A 140 6.22 -10.46 -6.04
CA VAL A 140 7.10 -9.32 -5.78
C VAL A 140 6.34 -8.20 -5.10
N THR A 141 5.18 -7.78 -5.65
CA THR A 141 4.40 -6.68 -5.07
C THR A 141 3.92 -7.03 -3.67
N THR A 142 3.44 -8.25 -3.43
CA THR A 142 3.04 -8.71 -2.10
C THR A 142 4.21 -8.70 -1.11
N ALA A 143 5.36 -9.25 -1.47
CA ALA A 143 6.52 -9.32 -0.59
C ALA A 143 7.02 -7.91 -0.22
N PHE A 144 7.18 -7.03 -1.20
CA PHE A 144 7.70 -5.68 -0.96
C PHE A 144 6.68 -4.74 -0.33
N SER A 145 5.37 -4.98 -0.49
CA SER A 145 4.36 -4.26 0.28
C SER A 145 4.39 -4.63 1.77
N LEU A 146 4.67 -5.89 2.12
CA LEU A 146 4.90 -6.29 3.52
C LEU A 146 6.16 -5.63 4.10
N VAL A 147 7.23 -5.54 3.32
CA VAL A 147 8.44 -4.79 3.72
C VAL A 147 8.11 -3.31 3.91
N GLY A 148 7.41 -2.68 2.96
CA GLY A 148 6.98 -1.29 3.05
C GLY A 148 6.09 -1.03 4.28
N GLN A 149 5.16 -1.94 4.56
CA GLN A 149 4.30 -1.86 5.74
C GLN A 149 5.10 -1.97 7.04
N TYR A 150 6.07 -2.88 7.12
CA TYR A 150 6.96 -2.97 8.29
C TYR A 150 7.77 -1.68 8.48
N MET A 151 8.32 -1.13 7.40
CA MET A 151 9.06 0.13 7.45
C MET A 151 8.17 1.30 7.88
N LEU A 152 6.90 1.35 7.43
CA LEU A 152 5.90 2.33 7.88
C LEU A 152 5.63 2.19 9.37
N ASN A 153 5.47 0.96 9.87
CA ASN A 153 5.25 0.69 11.30
C ASN A 153 6.40 1.25 12.15
N MET A 154 7.63 1.13 11.66
CA MET A 154 8.84 1.63 12.33
C MET A 154 9.16 3.10 12.02
N LYS A 155 8.27 3.84 11.38
CA LYS A 155 8.48 5.24 10.91
C LYS A 155 9.79 5.43 10.14
N ILE A 156 10.17 4.48 9.30
CA ILE A 156 11.34 4.57 8.44
C ILE A 156 10.97 5.34 7.17
N VAL A 157 11.68 6.43 6.86
CA VAL A 157 11.38 7.34 5.73
C VAL A 157 11.25 6.59 4.41
N GLU A 158 12.13 5.63 4.17
CA GLU A 158 12.24 4.91 2.91
C GLU A 158 11.07 3.93 2.66
N ASN A 159 10.12 3.78 3.60
CA ASN A 159 8.87 3.05 3.35
C ASN A 159 8.16 3.60 2.10
N TRP A 160 8.21 4.91 1.90
CA TRP A 160 7.58 5.58 0.76
C TRP A 160 8.18 5.17 -0.59
N LEU A 161 9.47 4.82 -0.63
CA LEU A 161 10.10 4.26 -1.83
C LEU A 161 9.60 2.84 -2.12
N MET A 162 9.38 2.03 -1.08
CA MET A 162 8.84 0.68 -1.23
C MET A 162 7.41 0.72 -1.77
N TRP A 163 6.57 1.57 -1.18
CA TRP A 163 5.21 1.76 -1.67
C TRP A 163 5.17 2.32 -3.09
N ALA A 164 5.99 3.33 -3.42
CA ALA A 164 6.06 3.87 -4.77
C ALA A 164 6.48 2.82 -5.79
N LEU A 165 7.45 1.94 -5.47
CA LEU A 165 7.87 0.85 -6.34
C LEU A 165 6.73 -0.14 -6.59
N VAL A 166 6.04 -0.56 -5.54
CA VAL A 166 4.89 -1.47 -5.62
C VAL A 166 3.77 -0.86 -6.45
N ASP A 167 3.44 0.40 -6.21
CA ASP A 167 2.38 1.12 -6.94
C ASP A 167 2.71 1.27 -8.43
N VAL A 168 3.98 1.54 -8.79
CA VAL A 168 4.43 1.59 -10.20
C VAL A 168 4.23 0.23 -10.89
N ILE A 169 4.56 -0.86 -10.21
CA ILE A 169 4.33 -2.22 -10.76
C ILE A 169 2.83 -2.44 -10.96
N TYR A 170 1.98 -2.07 -10.00
CA TYR A 170 0.53 -2.18 -10.13
C TYR A 170 -0.02 -1.32 -11.28
N VAL A 171 0.49 -0.09 -11.49
CA VAL A 171 0.10 0.73 -12.66
C VAL A 171 0.34 -0.02 -13.96
N VAL A 172 1.53 -0.63 -14.13
CA VAL A 172 1.87 -1.39 -15.34
C VAL A 172 0.95 -2.61 -15.49
N MET A 173 0.74 -3.38 -14.42
CA MET A 173 -0.13 -4.55 -14.41
C MET A 173 -1.57 -4.20 -14.80
N PHE A 174 -2.14 -3.12 -14.24
CA PHE A 174 -3.51 -2.72 -14.53
C PHE A 174 -3.69 -2.10 -15.92
N ILE A 175 -2.65 -1.45 -16.47
CA ILE A 175 -2.67 -1.02 -17.89
C ILE A 175 -2.70 -2.24 -18.81
N ASP A 176 -1.86 -3.25 -18.56
CA ASP A 176 -1.83 -4.50 -19.34
C ASP A 176 -3.16 -5.23 -19.31
N GLN A 177 -3.82 -5.26 -18.15
CA GLN A 177 -5.15 -5.84 -17.95
C GLN A 177 -6.30 -4.94 -18.44
N LYS A 178 -6.02 -3.76 -19.00
CA LYS A 178 -7.00 -2.75 -19.46
C LYS A 178 -7.91 -2.22 -18.35
N LEU A 179 -7.47 -2.29 -17.10
CA LEU A 179 -8.16 -1.78 -15.93
C LEU A 179 -7.74 -0.32 -15.65
N TYR A 180 -7.99 0.56 -16.63
CA TYR A 180 -7.51 1.95 -16.60
C TYR A 180 -7.95 2.78 -15.38
N PRO A 181 -9.19 2.68 -14.85
CA PRO A 181 -9.56 3.42 -13.64
C PRO A 181 -8.70 3.04 -12.43
N THR A 182 -8.40 1.75 -12.27
CA THR A 182 -7.54 1.25 -11.21
C THR A 182 -6.08 1.68 -11.41
N ALA A 183 -5.57 1.65 -12.66
CA ALA A 183 -4.24 2.16 -12.98
C ALA A 183 -4.09 3.65 -12.61
N ILE A 184 -5.10 4.48 -12.87
CA ILE A 184 -5.12 5.91 -12.50
C ILE A 184 -5.07 6.07 -10.97
N LEU A 185 -5.81 5.24 -10.22
CA LEU A 185 -5.78 5.27 -8.76
C LEU A 185 -4.38 4.97 -8.22
N TYR A 186 -3.71 3.93 -8.75
CA TYR A 186 -2.35 3.59 -8.33
C TYR A 186 -1.31 4.63 -8.77
N ALA A 187 -1.48 5.26 -9.94
CA ALA A 187 -0.65 6.41 -10.33
C ALA A 187 -0.81 7.59 -9.35
N PHE A 188 -2.01 7.80 -8.81
CA PHE A 188 -2.23 8.79 -7.76
C PHE A 188 -1.56 8.37 -6.44
N PHE A 189 -1.54 7.08 -6.08
CA PHE A 189 -0.78 6.60 -4.93
C PHE A 189 0.73 6.82 -5.09
N VAL A 190 1.31 6.61 -6.28
CA VAL A 190 2.72 6.97 -6.55
C VAL A 190 2.98 8.44 -6.22
N PHE A 191 2.10 9.35 -6.65
CA PHE A 191 2.21 10.79 -6.31
C PHE A 191 2.16 11.03 -4.80
N LEU A 192 1.26 10.37 -4.07
CA LEU A 192 1.18 10.46 -2.61
C LEU A 192 2.44 9.91 -1.93
N CYS A 193 3.01 8.83 -2.44
CA CYS A 193 4.27 8.27 -1.93
C CYS A 193 5.44 9.25 -2.09
N LEU A 194 5.55 9.91 -3.25
CA LEU A 194 6.57 10.95 -3.46
C LEU A 194 6.39 12.12 -2.50
N LYS A 195 5.13 12.55 -2.27
CA LYS A 195 4.83 13.57 -1.27
C LYS A 195 5.19 13.12 0.15
N GLY A 196 4.84 11.90 0.53
CA GLY A 196 5.18 11.33 1.84
C GLY A 196 6.69 11.27 2.05
N LEU A 197 7.43 10.83 1.04
CA LEU A 197 8.89 10.80 1.07
C LEU A 197 9.48 12.20 1.34
N LEU A 198 8.99 13.22 0.64
CA LEU A 198 9.48 14.59 0.81
C LEU A 198 9.12 15.17 2.18
N ASP A 199 7.86 14.98 2.63
CA ASP A 199 7.40 15.50 3.92
C ASP A 199 8.18 14.82 5.07
N TRP A 200 8.32 13.49 5.05
CA TRP A 200 9.04 12.75 6.09
C TRP A 200 10.55 13.02 6.10
N HIS A 201 11.18 13.26 4.93
CA HIS A 201 12.56 13.70 4.88
C HIS A 201 12.77 15.07 5.56
N ARG A 202 11.80 15.99 5.43
CA ARG A 202 11.85 17.30 6.11
C ARG A 202 11.69 17.14 7.62
N SER A 203 10.71 16.34 8.06
CA SER A 203 10.49 16.06 9.49
C SER A 203 11.73 15.40 10.13
N ALA A 204 12.33 14.40 9.48
CA ALA A 204 13.54 13.74 9.98
C ALA A 204 14.74 14.68 10.13
N ARG A 205 14.87 15.69 9.26
CA ARG A 205 15.92 16.72 9.38
C ARG A 205 15.66 17.68 10.53
N ALA A 206 14.40 18.11 10.70
CA ALA A 206 14.01 19.03 11.77
C ALA A 206 14.17 18.41 13.16
N SER A 207 14.03 17.09 13.30
CA SER A 207 14.23 16.37 14.56
C SER A 207 15.70 16.11 14.90
N ALA A 208 16.63 16.31 13.95
CA ALA A 208 18.06 16.10 14.12
C ALA A 208 18.85 17.41 14.38
N SER A 209 18.20 18.58 14.24
CA SER A 209 18.73 19.93 14.53
C SER A 209 18.34 20.36 15.94
#